data_d2681ae2bce4ddfef25eab778d0cd7b0
#
_entry.id   d2681ae2bce4ddfef25eab778d0cd7b0
#
_cell.length_a   1.000
_cell.length_b   1.000
_cell.length_c   1.000
_cell.angle_alpha   90.00
_cell.angle_beta   90.00
_cell.angle_gamma   90.00
#
_symmetry.space_group_name_H-M   'P 1'
#
loop_
_entity.id
_entity.type
_entity.pdbx_description
1 polymer ?
#
loop_
_entity_poly.entity_id
_entity_poly.type
_entity_poly.pdbx_seq_one_letter_code
_entity_poly.pdbx_strand_id
1 'polypeptide(L)'
;QMNKITRPPVGGWQQPIRALYEVKVPGRKLKSFIDPQHDVTTEDVRLAHREGFVSVEHLKRYTTLGMATDQGKMGNIIGLALMAEALGKEISEVGTTTFRPPYTPVSIGALRGRSVGRHFRPLRRTPLHEWNLDHAGTMTEAGLWQRPWYFARDGETLADAYVREAETTRRTVGLCDVTSLGKIAVQGPDATDFLNRVYSNAFAKLAIGKARYGIMLRDDGLVMDDGTSWRLSETEYFMTTTTAHAAPVMAWLEELLQTRWSDLKVHVTSVSEQWAGIAVAGPCSRTVLEACVEDPACVNNGNFPFMGVIETVLKNHIPCHIARISFSGELAYEVYVPSDYGPAAMDLLWGVSEPMGGCLYGLEALGAMRIEKGHVTGAELDGRVTIEDAGLGRMASTKKSYIGSVLRKRPELTREAAPRLVGIFP
;
A
#
# COMPACT_ATOMS: atom_id res chain seq x y z
N GLN A 1 32.85 -38.49 47.89
CA GLN A 1 33.42 -39.67 47.21
C GLN A 1 32.63 -39.90 45.93
N MET A 2 33.19 -39.58 44.76
CA MET A 2 32.63 -40.00 43.47
C MET A 2 32.81 -41.49 43.31
N ASN A 3 31.70 -42.23 43.23
CA ASN A 3 31.76 -43.66 42.89
C ASN A 3 32.37 -43.78 41.48
N LYS A 4 33.51 -44.46 41.39
CA LYS A 4 34.11 -44.86 40.09
C LYS A 4 33.09 -45.77 39.40
N ILE A 5 32.50 -45.28 38.31
CA ILE A 5 31.70 -46.09 37.40
C ILE A 5 32.67 -47.02 36.67
N THR A 6 32.72 -48.27 37.11
CA THR A 6 33.43 -49.32 36.36
C THR A 6 32.68 -49.64 35.08
N ARG A 7 33.32 -49.45 33.92
CA ARG A 7 32.75 -49.91 32.65
C ARG A 7 32.53 -51.41 32.71
N PRO A 8 31.37 -51.93 32.29
CA PRO A 8 31.15 -53.36 32.19
C PRO A 8 32.17 -53.95 31.20
N PRO A 9 32.60 -55.19 31.39
CA PRO A 9 33.57 -55.84 30.47
C PRO A 9 32.97 -55.94 29.09
N VAL A 10 33.73 -55.55 28.08
CA VAL A 10 33.34 -55.65 26.68
C VAL A 10 33.22 -57.10 26.30
N GLY A 11 32.02 -57.58 26.03
CA GLY A 11 31.81 -58.99 25.61
C GLY A 11 32.45 -59.22 24.25
N GLY A 12 33.09 -60.38 24.04
CA GLY A 12 33.79 -60.76 22.82
C GLY A 12 32.90 -60.85 21.53
N TRP A 13 31.60 -60.56 21.68
CA TRP A 13 30.63 -60.55 20.59
C TRP A 13 30.43 -59.13 19.97
N GLN A 14 31.02 -58.09 20.55
CA GLN A 14 30.87 -56.74 20.02
C GLN A 14 31.64 -56.59 18.72
N GLN A 15 30.89 -56.45 17.62
CA GLN A 15 31.47 -56.13 16.31
C GLN A 15 31.91 -54.67 16.30
N PRO A 16 33.01 -54.34 15.58
CA PRO A 16 33.40 -52.95 15.36
C PRO A 16 32.27 -52.21 14.63
N ILE A 17 32.08 -50.94 14.99
CA ILE A 17 31.09 -50.08 14.34
C ILE A 17 31.43 -49.99 12.85
N ARG A 18 30.51 -50.44 11.98
CA ARG A 18 30.59 -50.26 10.53
C ARG A 18 29.83 -49.01 10.13
N ALA A 19 30.47 -48.15 9.38
CA ALA A 19 29.79 -47.03 8.74
C ALA A 19 28.89 -47.57 7.62
N LEU A 20 27.62 -47.20 7.64
CA LEU A 20 26.62 -47.56 6.65
C LEU A 20 25.96 -46.28 6.15
N TYR A 21 26.37 -45.83 4.97
CA TYR A 21 25.90 -44.55 4.39
C TYR A 21 24.69 -44.71 3.48
N GLU A 22 24.42 -45.92 2.99
CA GLU A 22 23.24 -46.25 2.19
C GLU A 22 22.81 -47.69 2.45
N VAL A 23 21.49 -47.93 2.55
CA VAL A 23 20.90 -49.26 2.64
C VAL A 23 20.33 -49.64 1.29
N LYS A 24 20.89 -50.70 0.66
CA LYS A 24 20.36 -51.29 -0.59
C LYS A 24 19.54 -52.52 -0.26
N VAL A 25 18.29 -52.55 -0.65
CA VAL A 25 17.38 -53.69 -0.45
C VAL A 25 17.32 -54.47 -1.78
N PRO A 26 17.76 -55.75 -1.81
CA PRO A 26 17.70 -56.55 -3.03
C PRO A 26 16.29 -56.62 -3.62
N GLY A 27 16.18 -56.46 -4.92
CA GLY A 27 14.90 -56.53 -5.64
C GLY A 27 13.95 -55.33 -5.45
N ARG A 28 14.36 -54.28 -4.73
CA ARG A 28 13.59 -53.07 -4.57
C ARG A 28 14.40 -51.82 -4.99
N LYS A 29 13.79 -50.96 -5.82
CA LYS A 29 14.31 -49.64 -6.12
C LYS A 29 13.73 -48.66 -5.10
N LEU A 30 14.51 -48.30 -4.10
CA LEU A 30 14.08 -47.37 -3.05
C LEU A 30 14.74 -46.02 -3.30
N LYS A 31 14.02 -44.95 -2.97
CA LYS A 31 14.55 -43.59 -2.96
C LYS A 31 15.19 -43.34 -1.61
N SER A 32 16.51 -43.06 -1.61
CA SER A 32 17.29 -42.83 -0.39
C SER A 32 17.62 -41.35 -0.30
N PHE A 33 16.99 -40.65 0.65
CA PHE A 33 17.20 -39.23 0.86
C PHE A 33 18.47 -38.98 1.69
N ILE A 34 19.27 -38.02 1.26
CA ILE A 34 20.42 -37.48 1.99
C ILE A 34 20.07 -36.17 2.65
N ASP A 35 19.38 -35.30 1.92
CA ASP A 35 18.88 -34.01 2.40
C ASP A 35 17.39 -33.93 2.19
N PRO A 36 16.58 -34.18 3.25
CA PRO A 36 15.13 -34.13 3.15
C PRO A 36 14.57 -32.71 2.92
N GLN A 37 15.34 -31.64 3.21
CA GLN A 37 14.87 -30.26 3.03
C GLN A 37 14.92 -29.85 1.56
N HIS A 38 15.87 -30.39 0.78
CA HIS A 38 16.00 -30.11 -0.65
C HIS A 38 15.76 -31.34 -1.52
N ASP A 39 15.20 -32.42 -0.95
CA ASP A 39 14.91 -33.68 -1.67
C ASP A 39 16.13 -34.31 -2.36
N VAL A 40 17.37 -34.03 -1.88
CA VAL A 40 18.57 -34.63 -2.47
C VAL A 40 18.68 -36.07 -2.08
N THR A 41 18.90 -36.93 -3.09
CA THR A 41 18.95 -38.38 -2.94
C THR A 41 20.39 -38.92 -3.29
N THR A 42 20.61 -40.19 -2.98
CA THR A 42 21.83 -40.90 -3.38
C THR A 42 22.01 -40.96 -4.89
N GLU A 43 20.90 -41.00 -5.64
CA GLU A 43 20.94 -41.01 -7.11
C GLU A 43 21.36 -39.63 -7.67
N ASP A 44 21.04 -38.53 -7.00
CA ASP A 44 21.50 -37.21 -7.43
C ASP A 44 23.01 -37.07 -7.30
N VAL A 45 23.60 -37.65 -6.25
CA VAL A 45 25.09 -37.71 -6.10
C VAL A 45 25.70 -38.50 -7.23
N ARG A 46 25.12 -39.68 -7.56
CA ARG A 46 25.61 -40.52 -8.66
C ARG A 46 25.46 -39.87 -10.02
N LEU A 47 24.34 -39.15 -10.21
CA LEU A 47 24.09 -38.36 -11.42
C LEU A 47 25.14 -37.26 -11.57
N ALA A 48 25.38 -36.49 -10.53
CA ALA A 48 26.40 -35.45 -10.54
C ALA A 48 27.79 -36.00 -10.91
N HIS A 49 28.18 -37.14 -10.31
CA HIS A 49 29.43 -37.78 -10.65
C HIS A 49 29.52 -38.23 -12.13
N ARG A 50 28.44 -38.84 -12.66
CA ARG A 50 28.35 -39.23 -14.09
C ARG A 50 28.49 -38.03 -15.03
N GLU A 51 27.98 -36.87 -14.63
CA GLU A 51 28.09 -35.63 -15.39
C GLU A 51 29.44 -34.90 -15.22
N GLY A 52 30.38 -35.50 -14.48
CA GLY A 52 31.76 -35.03 -14.36
C GLY A 52 32.03 -34.14 -13.16
N PHE A 53 31.10 -33.99 -12.22
CA PHE A 53 31.36 -33.27 -10.99
C PHE A 53 32.14 -34.15 -10.00
N VAL A 54 33.44 -33.90 -9.88
CA VAL A 54 34.34 -34.64 -8.98
C VAL A 54 34.62 -33.92 -7.67
N SER A 55 34.36 -32.60 -7.59
CA SER A 55 34.52 -31.81 -6.38
C SER A 55 33.23 -31.81 -5.56
N VAL A 56 33.34 -32.06 -4.26
CA VAL A 56 32.18 -32.04 -3.34
C VAL A 56 31.55 -30.64 -3.23
N GLU A 57 32.31 -29.59 -3.46
CA GLU A 57 31.78 -28.21 -3.54
C GLU A 57 30.98 -27.98 -4.83
N HIS A 58 31.31 -28.63 -5.93
CA HIS A 58 30.50 -28.59 -7.14
C HIS A 58 29.29 -29.49 -7.02
N LEU A 59 29.41 -30.68 -6.45
CA LEU A 59 28.28 -31.55 -6.08
C LEU A 59 27.25 -30.77 -5.26
N LYS A 60 27.71 -30.09 -4.22
CA LYS A 60 26.85 -29.24 -3.38
C LYS A 60 26.04 -28.22 -4.19
N ARG A 61 26.69 -27.53 -5.13
CA ARG A 61 26.01 -26.50 -5.96
C ARG A 61 25.10 -27.12 -7.00
N TYR A 62 25.46 -28.27 -7.55
CA TYR A 62 24.63 -28.94 -8.54
C TYR A 62 23.36 -29.56 -7.93
N THR A 63 23.49 -30.20 -6.75
CA THR A 63 22.39 -30.92 -6.10
C THR A 63 21.67 -30.10 -5.03
N THR A 64 22.18 -28.96 -4.61
CA THR A 64 21.78 -28.20 -3.41
C THR A 64 22.04 -28.93 -2.08
N LEU A 65 22.76 -30.05 -2.07
CA LEU A 65 23.13 -30.79 -0.85
C LEU A 65 23.79 -29.88 0.17
N GLY A 66 23.27 -29.82 1.38
CA GLY A 66 23.82 -29.02 2.47
C GLY A 66 23.65 -27.50 2.31
N MET A 67 22.74 -27.07 1.44
CA MET A 67 22.38 -25.65 1.28
C MET A 67 21.11 -25.25 2.05
N ALA A 68 20.45 -26.19 2.69
CA ALA A 68 19.27 -25.96 3.51
C ALA A 68 19.61 -25.29 4.86
N THR A 69 18.61 -25.06 5.70
CA THR A 69 18.76 -24.35 6.98
C THR A 69 19.70 -25.02 7.96
N ASP A 70 19.88 -26.35 7.88
CA ASP A 70 20.86 -27.11 8.68
C ASP A 70 22.31 -26.96 8.18
N GLN A 71 22.53 -26.38 7.01
CA GLN A 71 23.82 -26.17 6.37
C GLN A 71 24.65 -27.47 6.26
N GLY A 72 23.95 -28.58 5.97
CA GLY A 72 24.55 -29.88 5.74
C GLY A 72 25.01 -30.65 6.99
N LYS A 73 24.66 -30.19 8.20
CA LYS A 73 25.00 -30.91 9.44
C LYS A 73 24.44 -32.33 9.48
N MET A 74 23.32 -32.57 8.79
CA MET A 74 22.68 -33.89 8.71
C MET A 74 23.20 -34.73 7.54
N GLY A 75 23.32 -34.13 6.36
CA GLY A 75 23.51 -34.88 5.10
C GLY A 75 24.92 -34.86 4.51
N ASN A 76 25.75 -33.87 4.82
CA ASN A 76 27.03 -33.68 4.13
C ASN A 76 27.97 -34.90 4.25
N ILE A 77 28.08 -35.51 5.42
CA ILE A 77 28.97 -36.69 5.59
C ILE A 77 28.53 -37.87 4.71
N ILE A 78 27.23 -38.05 4.52
CA ILE A 78 26.70 -39.10 3.64
C ILE A 78 27.05 -38.78 2.18
N GLY A 79 26.86 -37.52 1.77
CA GLY A 79 27.25 -37.08 0.42
C GLY A 79 28.73 -37.21 0.14
N LEU A 80 29.61 -36.89 1.11
CA LEU A 80 31.06 -37.08 1.01
C LEU A 80 31.40 -38.57 0.87
N ALA A 81 30.77 -39.42 1.64
CA ALA A 81 31.01 -40.87 1.59
C ALA A 81 30.60 -41.47 0.23
N LEU A 82 29.44 -41.11 -0.29
CA LEU A 82 28.97 -41.57 -1.59
C LEU A 82 29.85 -41.04 -2.76
N MET A 83 30.32 -39.82 -2.65
CA MET A 83 31.27 -39.28 -3.64
C MET A 83 32.63 -39.96 -3.54
N ALA A 84 33.11 -40.27 -2.34
CA ALA A 84 34.35 -41.05 -2.14
C ALA A 84 34.22 -42.44 -2.73
N GLU A 85 33.11 -43.13 -2.52
CA GLU A 85 32.81 -44.43 -3.16
C GLU A 85 32.85 -44.32 -4.69
N ALA A 86 32.18 -43.31 -5.25
CA ALA A 86 32.10 -43.10 -6.70
C ALA A 86 33.49 -42.77 -7.33
N LEU A 87 34.36 -42.09 -6.58
CA LEU A 87 35.72 -41.73 -7.01
C LEU A 87 36.77 -42.81 -6.69
N GLY A 88 36.43 -43.86 -5.94
CA GLY A 88 37.38 -44.86 -5.45
C GLY A 88 38.44 -44.29 -4.47
N LYS A 89 38.03 -43.35 -3.61
CA LYS A 89 38.85 -42.61 -2.64
C LYS A 89 38.35 -42.79 -1.23
N GLU A 90 39.21 -42.46 -0.26
CA GLU A 90 38.78 -42.30 1.13
C GLU A 90 38.03 -40.98 1.32
N ILE A 91 37.10 -40.91 2.32
CA ILE A 91 36.32 -39.70 2.62
C ILE A 91 37.24 -38.50 2.89
N SER A 92 38.34 -38.69 3.56
CA SER A 92 39.34 -37.65 3.86
C SER A 92 40.00 -37.05 2.62
N GLU A 93 40.01 -37.79 1.48
CA GLU A 93 40.64 -37.36 0.23
C GLU A 93 39.71 -36.58 -0.69
N VAL A 94 38.38 -36.65 -0.49
CA VAL A 94 37.41 -35.91 -1.32
C VAL A 94 37.20 -34.47 -0.85
N GLY A 95 37.75 -34.11 0.31
CA GLY A 95 37.60 -32.80 0.90
C GLY A 95 36.31 -32.65 1.71
N THR A 96 35.97 -31.43 2.01
CA THR A 96 34.74 -31.09 2.75
C THR A 96 34.02 -29.92 2.09
N THR A 97 32.73 -29.82 2.37
CA THR A 97 31.91 -28.69 1.88
C THR A 97 31.99 -27.52 2.86
N THR A 98 32.02 -26.31 2.31
CA THR A 98 31.99 -25.08 3.11
C THR A 98 30.54 -24.62 3.33
N PHE A 99 30.18 -24.35 4.57
CA PHE A 99 28.89 -23.77 4.90
C PHE A 99 28.86 -22.28 4.52
N ARG A 100 27.64 -21.73 4.42
CA ARG A 100 27.41 -20.29 4.26
C ARG A 100 26.76 -19.71 5.53
N PRO A 101 27.10 -18.47 5.93
CA PRO A 101 26.39 -17.80 7.02
C PRO A 101 24.90 -17.61 6.66
N PRO A 102 24.01 -17.72 7.65
CA PRO A 102 24.26 -18.11 9.04
C PRO A 102 24.37 -19.64 9.18
N TYR A 103 25.46 -20.12 9.79
CA TYR A 103 25.64 -21.57 10.07
C TYR A 103 24.64 -22.10 11.09
N THR A 104 24.30 -21.29 12.08
CA THR A 104 23.20 -21.55 13.00
C THR A 104 21.98 -20.80 12.49
N PRO A 105 20.83 -21.45 12.28
CA PRO A 105 19.62 -20.78 11.82
C PRO A 105 19.26 -19.61 12.72
N VAL A 106 18.96 -18.47 12.10
CA VAL A 106 18.52 -17.26 12.80
C VAL A 106 17.02 -17.09 12.56
N SER A 107 16.25 -17.00 13.62
CA SER A 107 14.82 -16.77 13.50
C SER A 107 14.53 -15.36 12.99
N ILE A 108 13.46 -15.21 12.23
CA ILE A 108 12.95 -13.88 11.83
C ILE A 108 12.69 -13.02 13.06
N GLY A 109 12.23 -13.64 14.17
CA GLY A 109 12.03 -12.97 15.45
C GLY A 109 13.31 -12.34 16.03
N ALA A 110 14.48 -12.93 15.82
CA ALA A 110 15.76 -12.35 16.23
C ALA A 110 16.18 -11.19 15.33
N LEU A 111 15.94 -11.29 14.01
CA LEU A 111 16.27 -10.24 13.04
C LEU A 111 15.39 -8.99 13.19
N ARG A 112 14.12 -9.15 13.57
CA ARG A 112 13.21 -8.01 13.70
C ARG A 112 13.57 -7.02 14.81
N GLY A 113 14.38 -7.44 15.80
CA GLY A 113 14.82 -6.57 16.89
C GLY A 113 13.65 -5.97 17.67
N ARG A 114 13.59 -4.62 17.70
CA ARG A 114 12.53 -3.87 18.40
C ARG A 114 11.24 -3.71 17.59
N SER A 115 11.23 -4.09 16.32
CA SER A 115 10.06 -3.97 15.43
C SER A 115 8.99 -5.00 15.78
N VAL A 116 8.32 -4.84 16.94
CA VAL A 116 7.34 -5.76 17.53
C VAL A 116 6.08 -4.98 17.88
N GLY A 117 4.91 -5.54 17.60
CA GLY A 117 3.62 -4.93 17.92
C GLY A 117 3.49 -3.55 17.27
N ARG A 118 3.19 -2.53 18.06
CA ARG A 118 3.05 -1.14 17.57
C ARG A 118 4.33 -0.57 16.91
N HIS A 119 5.49 -1.10 17.21
CA HIS A 119 6.75 -0.69 16.57
C HIS A 119 6.98 -1.38 15.23
N PHE A 120 6.28 -2.48 14.97
CA PHE A 120 6.29 -3.14 13.65
C PHE A 120 5.37 -2.41 12.66
N ARG A 121 4.23 -1.94 13.14
CA ARG A 121 3.25 -1.19 12.33
C ARG A 121 2.94 0.13 13.03
N PRO A 122 3.67 1.21 12.69
CA PRO A 122 3.42 2.50 13.30
C PRO A 122 2.04 3.01 12.92
N LEU A 123 1.31 3.56 13.90
CA LEU A 123 0.07 4.27 13.67
C LEU A 123 0.36 5.76 13.54
N ARG A 124 -0.11 6.35 12.46
CA ARG A 124 0.01 7.79 12.19
C ARG A 124 -1.26 8.50 12.67
N ARG A 125 -1.08 9.68 13.23
CA ARG A 125 -2.17 10.53 13.71
C ARG A 125 -2.20 11.81 12.89
N THR A 126 -3.40 12.26 12.55
CA THR A 126 -3.59 13.57 11.92
C THR A 126 -3.42 14.69 12.97
N PRO A 127 -3.18 15.93 12.57
CA PRO A 127 -3.22 17.08 13.49
C PRO A 127 -4.57 17.22 14.20
N LEU A 128 -5.64 16.66 13.62
CA LEU A 128 -7.00 16.66 14.14
C LEU A 128 -7.33 15.46 15.04
N HIS A 129 -6.37 14.57 15.29
CA HIS A 129 -6.62 13.31 16.02
C HIS A 129 -7.21 13.54 17.41
N GLU A 130 -6.53 14.33 18.23
CA GLU A 130 -6.99 14.62 19.59
C GLU A 130 -8.29 15.44 19.56
N TRP A 131 -8.41 16.40 18.64
CA TRP A 131 -9.64 17.16 18.41
C TRP A 131 -10.83 16.25 18.14
N ASN A 132 -10.66 15.25 17.27
CA ASN A 132 -11.72 14.27 16.98
C ASN A 132 -12.09 13.42 18.20
N LEU A 133 -11.09 13.03 19.01
CA LEU A 133 -11.35 12.28 20.25
C LEU A 133 -12.14 13.11 21.27
N ASP A 134 -11.78 14.39 21.44
CA ASP A 134 -12.48 15.32 22.34
C ASP A 134 -13.94 15.56 21.92
N HIS A 135 -14.26 15.32 20.66
CA HIS A 135 -15.61 15.41 20.08
C HIS A 135 -16.28 14.04 19.90
N ALA A 136 -15.93 13.06 20.74
CA ALA A 136 -16.50 11.70 20.75
C ALA A 136 -16.27 10.87 19.46
N GLY A 137 -15.22 11.17 18.70
CA GLY A 137 -14.84 10.39 17.53
C GLY A 137 -14.29 9.02 17.89
N THR A 138 -14.93 7.96 17.41
CA THR A 138 -14.39 6.61 17.46
C THR A 138 -13.46 6.41 16.30
N MET A 139 -12.20 6.04 16.58
CA MET A 139 -11.14 5.96 15.56
C MET A 139 -11.04 4.57 14.93
N THR A 140 -10.68 4.54 13.64
CA THR A 140 -10.34 3.32 12.90
C THR A 140 -9.09 3.53 12.06
N GLU A 141 -8.51 2.43 11.57
CA GLU A 141 -7.34 2.49 10.71
C GLU A 141 -7.73 2.64 9.22
N ALA A 142 -7.15 3.64 8.56
CA ALA A 142 -7.16 3.78 7.10
C ALA A 142 -5.71 3.80 6.61
N GLY A 143 -5.26 2.68 6.02
CA GLY A 143 -3.83 2.46 5.80
C GLY A 143 -3.06 2.42 7.12
N LEU A 144 -2.12 3.34 7.32
CA LEU A 144 -1.41 3.50 8.60
C LEU A 144 -1.96 4.65 9.47
N TRP A 145 -3.01 5.32 9.02
CA TRP A 145 -3.55 6.49 9.70
C TRP A 145 -4.74 6.13 10.58
N GLN A 146 -4.82 6.79 11.76
CA GLN A 146 -6.04 6.82 12.57
C GLN A 146 -6.98 7.87 11.99
N ARG A 147 -8.23 7.47 11.69
CA ARG A 147 -9.28 8.36 11.19
C ARG A 147 -10.56 8.18 11.99
N PRO A 148 -11.40 9.22 12.14
CA PRO A 148 -12.73 9.02 12.70
C PRO A 148 -13.54 8.02 11.88
N TRP A 149 -14.04 6.98 12.54
CA TRP A 149 -14.93 6.00 11.94
C TRP A 149 -16.37 6.50 12.00
N TYR A 150 -16.79 6.94 13.17
CA TYR A 150 -18.07 7.59 13.43
C TYR A 150 -17.96 8.43 14.72
N PHE A 151 -18.99 9.28 14.95
CA PHE A 151 -19.11 10.11 16.14
C PHE A 151 -20.40 9.70 16.89
N ALA A 152 -20.26 8.85 17.92
CA ALA A 152 -21.38 8.32 18.66
C ALA A 152 -21.97 9.36 19.61
N ARG A 153 -23.30 9.30 19.80
CA ARG A 153 -24.00 9.90 20.93
C ARG A 153 -24.30 8.83 21.98
N ASP A 154 -24.62 9.26 23.18
CA ASP A 154 -24.95 8.34 24.27
C ASP A 154 -26.06 7.36 23.86
N GLY A 155 -25.78 6.06 23.96
CA GLY A 155 -26.70 4.98 23.61
C GLY A 155 -26.84 4.64 22.13
N GLU A 156 -26.15 5.36 21.22
CA GLU A 156 -26.16 5.04 19.79
C GLU A 156 -25.25 3.84 19.46
N THR A 157 -25.74 2.98 18.61
CA THR A 157 -24.89 1.98 17.93
C THR A 157 -24.14 2.62 16.76
N LEU A 158 -23.16 1.90 16.19
CA LEU A 158 -22.50 2.31 14.96
C LEU A 158 -23.51 2.61 13.84
N ALA A 159 -24.51 1.74 13.68
CA ALA A 159 -25.53 1.89 12.64
C ALA A 159 -26.37 3.16 12.84
N ASP A 160 -26.79 3.45 14.07
CA ASP A 160 -27.55 4.67 14.38
C ASP A 160 -26.70 5.92 14.12
N ALA A 161 -25.43 5.90 14.51
CA ALA A 161 -24.50 7.02 14.38
C ALA A 161 -24.26 7.38 12.91
N TYR A 162 -23.81 6.44 12.07
CA TYR A 162 -23.49 6.78 10.69
C TYR A 162 -24.72 7.14 9.84
N VAL A 163 -25.87 6.54 10.11
CA VAL A 163 -27.12 6.92 9.44
C VAL A 163 -27.49 8.37 9.79
N ARG A 164 -27.45 8.72 11.07
CA ARG A 164 -27.69 10.10 11.54
C ARG A 164 -26.69 11.09 10.92
N GLU A 165 -25.41 10.74 10.87
CA GLU A 165 -24.38 11.57 10.28
C GLU A 165 -24.64 11.81 8.78
N ALA A 166 -24.93 10.74 8.03
CA ALA A 166 -25.25 10.83 6.61
C ALA A 166 -26.51 11.67 6.35
N GLU A 167 -27.61 11.43 7.10
CA GLU A 167 -28.83 12.20 6.99
C GLU A 167 -28.64 13.68 7.33
N THR A 168 -27.89 13.97 8.42
CA THR A 168 -27.60 15.34 8.82
C THR A 168 -26.79 16.06 7.76
N THR A 169 -25.76 15.41 7.23
CA THR A 169 -24.94 15.97 6.14
C THR A 169 -25.79 16.29 4.91
N ARG A 170 -26.75 15.43 4.55
CA ARG A 170 -27.64 15.67 3.41
C ARG A 170 -28.66 16.78 3.65
N ARG A 171 -29.08 17.01 4.89
CA ARG A 171 -30.06 18.04 5.24
C ARG A 171 -29.48 19.41 5.55
N THR A 172 -28.29 19.44 6.13
CA THR A 172 -27.64 20.67 6.60
C THR A 172 -26.17 20.74 6.15
N VAL A 173 -25.25 20.35 7.03
CA VAL A 173 -23.81 20.34 6.78
C VAL A 173 -23.13 19.30 7.66
N GLY A 174 -22.12 18.63 7.11
CA GLY A 174 -21.22 17.75 7.84
C GLY A 174 -19.76 18.14 7.63
N LEU A 175 -18.95 17.95 8.67
CA LEU A 175 -17.50 18.11 8.63
C LEU A 175 -16.81 16.76 8.80
N CYS A 176 -15.77 16.51 7.99
CA CYS A 176 -14.98 15.28 8.08
C CYS A 176 -13.49 15.57 7.97
N ASP A 177 -12.70 14.94 8.84
CA ASP A 177 -11.24 14.94 8.73
C ASP A 177 -10.79 14.08 7.53
N VAL A 178 -10.28 14.73 6.48
CA VAL A 178 -9.71 14.10 5.29
C VAL A 178 -8.19 14.29 5.21
N THR A 179 -7.56 14.68 6.30
CA THR A 179 -6.13 14.97 6.38
C THR A 179 -5.25 13.80 5.92
N SER A 180 -5.69 12.58 6.12
CA SER A 180 -4.89 11.39 5.79
C SER A 180 -4.76 11.09 4.28
N LEU A 181 -5.51 11.78 3.42
CA LEU A 181 -5.30 11.67 1.97
C LEU A 181 -3.84 11.98 1.63
N GLY A 182 -3.27 11.22 0.70
CA GLY A 182 -1.95 11.56 0.18
C GLY A 182 -1.99 12.90 -0.52
N LYS A 183 -1.00 13.74 -0.28
CA LYS A 183 -0.84 15.05 -0.93
C LYS A 183 0.56 15.13 -1.50
N ILE A 184 0.65 15.42 -2.79
CA ILE A 184 1.91 15.49 -3.53
C ILE A 184 1.94 16.82 -4.29
N ALA A 185 2.96 17.63 -4.03
CA ALA A 185 3.28 18.79 -4.84
C ALA A 185 4.04 18.33 -6.09
N VAL A 186 3.59 18.77 -7.27
CA VAL A 186 4.23 18.52 -8.56
C VAL A 186 4.59 19.88 -9.17
N GLN A 187 5.87 20.16 -9.31
CA GLN A 187 6.38 21.47 -9.68
C GLN A 187 7.38 21.36 -10.83
N GLY A 188 7.35 22.33 -11.71
CA GLY A 188 8.31 22.46 -12.81
C GLY A 188 7.65 22.82 -14.14
N PRO A 189 8.43 23.30 -15.10
CA PRO A 189 7.91 23.72 -16.41
C PRO A 189 7.22 22.59 -17.17
N ASP A 190 7.61 21.33 -16.95
CA ASP A 190 7.04 20.16 -17.60
C ASP A 190 6.00 19.43 -16.76
N ALA A 191 5.54 20.01 -15.63
CA ALA A 191 4.58 19.38 -14.71
C ALA A 191 3.27 19.00 -15.41
N THR A 192 2.77 19.86 -16.30
CA THR A 192 1.57 19.57 -17.11
C THR A 192 1.75 18.36 -18.03
N ASP A 193 2.89 18.27 -18.71
CA ASP A 193 3.19 17.12 -19.60
C ASP A 193 3.35 15.84 -18.80
N PHE A 194 4.06 15.89 -17.68
CA PHE A 194 4.22 14.77 -16.77
C PHE A 194 2.86 14.22 -16.32
N LEU A 195 1.99 15.05 -15.75
CA LEU A 195 0.66 14.62 -15.32
C LEU A 195 -0.20 14.12 -16.49
N ASN A 196 -0.02 14.71 -17.67
CA ASN A 196 -0.73 14.25 -18.85
C ASN A 196 -0.26 12.87 -19.34
N ARG A 197 0.98 12.45 -19.04
CA ARG A 197 1.49 11.09 -19.31
C ARG A 197 1.09 10.09 -18.22
N VAL A 198 1.02 10.53 -16.98
CA VAL A 198 0.66 9.70 -15.82
C VAL A 198 -0.82 9.33 -15.84
N TYR A 199 -1.70 10.31 -15.95
CA TYR A 199 -3.14 10.09 -15.87
C TYR A 199 -3.78 9.61 -17.17
N SER A 200 -4.80 8.76 -17.07
CA SER A 200 -5.57 8.26 -18.21
C SER A 200 -6.33 9.37 -18.93
N ASN A 201 -6.85 10.35 -18.20
CA ASN A 201 -7.55 11.50 -18.75
C ASN A 201 -6.60 12.68 -19.03
N ALA A 202 -7.07 13.66 -19.84
CA ALA A 202 -6.23 14.73 -20.33
C ALA A 202 -6.04 15.85 -19.31
N PHE A 203 -4.79 16.27 -19.09
CA PHE A 203 -4.39 17.36 -18.20
C PHE A 203 -3.91 18.61 -18.92
N ALA A 204 -3.47 18.48 -20.19
CA ALA A 204 -2.88 19.55 -20.97
C ALA A 204 -3.70 20.86 -21.03
N LYS A 205 -5.03 20.76 -20.93
CA LYS A 205 -5.95 21.91 -20.99
C LYS A 205 -6.61 22.22 -19.66
N LEU A 206 -6.11 21.72 -18.54
CA LEU A 206 -6.61 22.09 -17.22
C LEU A 206 -6.23 23.55 -16.95
N ALA A 207 -7.22 24.41 -16.72
CA ALA A 207 -6.96 25.81 -16.42
C ALA A 207 -6.42 26.00 -14.99
N ILE A 208 -5.67 27.05 -14.77
CA ILE A 208 -5.22 27.49 -13.43
C ILE A 208 -6.48 27.76 -12.58
N GLY A 209 -6.42 27.45 -11.30
CA GLY A 209 -7.57 27.56 -10.38
C GLY A 209 -8.64 26.48 -10.62
N LYS A 210 -8.27 25.35 -11.25
CA LYS A 210 -9.18 24.22 -11.47
C LYS A 210 -8.59 22.92 -10.96
N ALA A 211 -9.46 22.10 -10.39
CA ALA A 211 -9.21 20.70 -10.06
C ALA A 211 -9.65 19.79 -11.22
N ARG A 212 -9.06 18.60 -11.26
CA ARG A 212 -9.49 17.50 -12.12
C ARG A 212 -9.34 16.18 -11.40
N TYR A 213 -10.42 15.41 -11.36
CA TYR A 213 -10.35 14.02 -10.95
C TYR A 213 -9.63 13.21 -12.04
N GLY A 214 -8.67 12.42 -11.64
CA GLY A 214 -7.80 11.63 -12.52
C GLY A 214 -7.66 10.20 -12.07
N ILE A 215 -7.40 9.30 -13.03
CA ILE A 215 -7.17 7.89 -12.78
C ILE A 215 -5.81 7.51 -13.32
N MET A 216 -5.00 6.91 -12.44
CA MET A 216 -3.69 6.35 -12.77
C MET A 216 -3.82 4.86 -13.05
N LEU A 217 -3.18 4.40 -14.11
CA LEU A 217 -3.10 2.99 -14.46
C LEU A 217 -1.66 2.49 -14.28
N ARG A 218 -1.53 1.21 -13.96
CA ARG A 218 -0.26 0.50 -14.10
C ARG A 218 0.01 0.20 -15.57
N ASP A 219 1.23 -0.20 -15.88
CA ASP A 219 1.62 -0.60 -17.24
C ASP A 219 0.73 -1.71 -17.81
N ASP A 220 0.26 -2.62 -16.97
CA ASP A 220 -0.63 -3.74 -17.35
C ASP A 220 -2.06 -3.30 -17.70
N GLY A 221 -2.41 -2.03 -17.51
CA GLY A 221 -3.70 -1.44 -17.83
C GLY A 221 -4.73 -1.49 -16.72
N LEU A 222 -4.39 -2.04 -15.54
CA LEU A 222 -5.26 -2.05 -14.37
C LEU A 222 -5.14 -0.74 -13.60
N VAL A 223 -6.19 -0.38 -12.87
CA VAL A 223 -6.20 0.85 -12.06
C VAL A 223 -5.20 0.72 -10.92
N MET A 224 -4.37 1.74 -10.75
CA MET A 224 -3.39 1.87 -9.68
C MET A 224 -3.95 2.69 -8.52
N ASP A 225 -4.44 3.88 -8.83
CA ASP A 225 -5.03 4.82 -7.85
C ASP A 225 -5.85 5.88 -8.57
N ASP A 226 -6.62 6.63 -7.80
CA ASP A 226 -7.39 7.78 -8.25
C ASP A 226 -7.18 8.97 -7.31
N GLY A 227 -7.61 10.14 -7.74
CA GLY A 227 -7.53 11.33 -6.91
C GLY A 227 -7.79 12.60 -7.71
N THR A 228 -7.65 13.73 -7.05
CA THR A 228 -7.77 15.03 -7.69
C THR A 228 -6.41 15.70 -7.85
N SER A 229 -6.24 16.43 -8.96
CA SER A 229 -5.07 17.27 -9.15
C SER A 229 -5.56 18.70 -9.40
N TRP A 230 -5.01 19.64 -8.64
CA TRP A 230 -5.36 21.05 -8.66
C TRP A 230 -4.25 21.83 -9.32
N ARG A 231 -4.56 22.59 -10.34
CA ARG A 231 -3.58 23.45 -10.98
C ARG A 231 -3.54 24.80 -10.29
N LEU A 232 -2.50 25.02 -9.50
CA LEU A 232 -2.32 26.25 -8.71
C LEU A 232 -1.69 27.37 -9.55
N SER A 233 -0.72 27.02 -10.40
CA SER A 233 -0.07 27.96 -11.30
C SER A 233 0.24 27.30 -12.67
N GLU A 234 1.00 27.97 -13.51
CA GLU A 234 1.46 27.37 -14.79
C GLU A 234 2.34 26.16 -14.56
N THR A 235 3.12 26.14 -13.49
CA THR A 235 4.15 25.16 -13.21
C THR A 235 3.93 24.38 -11.91
N GLU A 236 2.76 24.54 -11.26
CA GLU A 236 2.51 23.97 -9.94
C GLU A 236 1.14 23.29 -9.86
N TYR A 237 1.18 22.06 -9.35
CA TYR A 237 0.00 21.24 -9.08
C TYR A 237 0.06 20.65 -7.67
N PHE A 238 -1.11 20.55 -7.07
CA PHE A 238 -1.34 19.85 -5.82
C PHE A 238 -2.19 18.61 -6.13
N MET A 239 -1.61 17.43 -5.96
CA MET A 239 -2.28 16.15 -6.18
C MET A 239 -2.77 15.58 -4.87
N THR A 240 -3.97 14.98 -4.88
CA THR A 240 -4.43 14.07 -3.83
C THR A 240 -4.42 12.63 -4.31
N THR A 241 -4.22 11.67 -3.39
CA THR A 241 -4.26 10.23 -3.62
C THR A 241 -5.06 9.54 -2.53
N THR A 242 -5.44 8.30 -2.76
CA THR A 242 -5.97 7.44 -1.70
C THR A 242 -4.99 7.38 -0.52
N THR A 243 -5.52 7.44 0.71
CA THR A 243 -4.72 7.42 1.96
C THR A 243 -3.69 6.28 1.98
N ALA A 244 -4.11 5.06 1.65
CA ALA A 244 -3.24 3.87 1.68
C ALA A 244 -2.21 3.86 0.54
N HIS A 245 -2.46 4.57 -0.56
CA HIS A 245 -1.62 4.57 -1.75
C HIS A 245 -0.67 5.78 -1.84
N ALA A 246 -0.69 6.68 -0.88
CA ALA A 246 0.16 7.89 -0.90
C ALA A 246 1.65 7.58 -1.13
N ALA A 247 2.21 6.64 -0.37
CA ALA A 247 3.62 6.25 -0.49
C ALA A 247 3.91 5.45 -1.78
N PRO A 248 3.14 4.41 -2.17
CA PRO A 248 3.31 3.74 -3.45
C PRO A 248 3.22 4.66 -4.66
N VAL A 249 2.25 5.60 -4.68
CA VAL A 249 2.13 6.57 -5.78
C VAL A 249 3.33 7.49 -5.82
N MET A 250 3.77 8.03 -4.68
CA MET A 250 4.95 8.89 -4.62
C MET A 250 6.20 8.19 -5.15
N ALA A 251 6.47 6.97 -4.67
CA ALA A 251 7.62 6.17 -5.13
C ALA A 251 7.57 5.89 -6.63
N TRP A 252 6.37 5.60 -7.17
CA TRP A 252 6.18 5.36 -8.59
C TRP A 252 6.40 6.62 -9.44
N LEU A 253 5.92 7.79 -8.99
CA LEU A 253 6.17 9.06 -9.68
C LEU A 253 7.66 9.40 -9.72
N GLU A 254 8.39 9.16 -8.63
CA GLU A 254 9.84 9.32 -8.56
C GLU A 254 10.55 8.35 -9.52
N GLU A 255 10.16 7.08 -9.55
CA GLU A 255 10.71 6.08 -10.47
C GLU A 255 10.54 6.52 -11.92
N LEU A 256 9.36 7.00 -12.31
CA LEU A 256 9.09 7.47 -13.67
C LEU A 256 10.00 8.62 -14.07
N LEU A 257 10.24 9.58 -13.18
CA LEU A 257 11.12 10.72 -13.44
C LEU A 257 12.60 10.32 -13.46
N GLN A 258 13.00 9.29 -12.70
CA GLN A 258 14.38 8.84 -12.66
C GLN A 258 14.74 7.86 -13.78
N THR A 259 13.76 7.18 -14.36
CA THR A 259 14.01 6.10 -15.33
C THR A 259 13.44 6.39 -16.72
N ARG A 260 12.13 6.64 -16.84
CA ARG A 260 11.44 6.76 -18.13
C ARG A 260 11.47 8.15 -18.72
N TRP A 261 11.43 9.18 -17.89
CA TRP A 261 11.28 10.57 -18.29
C TRP A 261 12.26 11.48 -17.53
N SER A 262 13.51 11.06 -17.47
CA SER A 262 14.60 11.78 -16.80
C SER A 262 14.97 13.13 -17.47
N ASP A 263 14.45 13.38 -18.65
CA ASP A 263 14.58 14.63 -19.38
C ASP A 263 13.57 15.69 -18.95
N LEU A 264 12.48 15.30 -18.28
CA LEU A 264 11.47 16.23 -17.81
C LEU A 264 11.96 17.06 -16.60
N LYS A 265 11.72 18.35 -16.67
CA LYS A 265 12.03 19.28 -15.58
C LYS A 265 10.86 19.36 -14.62
N VAL A 266 10.73 18.32 -13.78
CA VAL A 266 9.65 18.16 -12.79
C VAL A 266 10.24 17.70 -11.48
N HIS A 267 9.73 18.28 -10.40
CA HIS A 267 9.98 17.86 -9.03
C HIS A 267 8.67 17.38 -8.40
N VAL A 268 8.71 16.25 -7.73
CA VAL A 268 7.61 15.72 -6.93
C VAL A 268 8.01 15.70 -5.46
N THR A 269 7.13 16.11 -4.60
CA THR A 269 7.39 16.16 -3.14
C THR A 269 6.15 15.74 -2.38
N SER A 270 6.29 14.78 -1.47
CA SER A 270 5.20 14.46 -0.55
C SER A 270 4.99 15.59 0.44
N VAL A 271 3.80 16.16 0.43
CA VAL A 271 3.37 17.22 1.35
C VAL A 271 2.21 16.75 2.24
N SER A 272 2.04 15.44 2.35
CA SER A 272 0.91 14.83 3.07
C SER A 272 0.81 15.26 4.52
N GLU A 273 1.93 15.47 5.19
CA GLU A 273 2.00 15.87 6.60
C GLU A 273 2.00 17.40 6.81
N GLN A 274 2.17 18.16 5.73
CA GLN A 274 2.22 19.62 5.80
C GLN A 274 0.83 20.26 5.80
N TRP A 275 -0.21 19.53 5.42
CA TRP A 275 -1.55 20.03 5.26
C TRP A 275 -2.58 19.22 6.04
N ALA A 276 -3.34 19.87 6.89
CA ALA A 276 -4.59 19.36 7.42
C ALA A 276 -5.71 19.60 6.41
N GLY A 277 -6.55 18.59 6.17
CA GLY A 277 -7.67 18.64 5.23
C GLY A 277 -9.00 18.41 5.91
N ILE A 278 -9.96 19.28 5.67
CA ILE A 278 -11.32 19.21 6.23
C ILE A 278 -12.31 19.25 5.07
N ALA A 279 -13.14 18.21 4.95
CA ALA A 279 -14.28 18.22 4.03
C ALA A 279 -15.47 18.89 4.70
N VAL A 280 -16.10 19.83 3.99
CA VAL A 280 -17.31 20.54 4.38
C VAL A 280 -18.38 20.20 3.36
N ALA A 281 -19.36 19.36 3.72
CA ALA A 281 -20.32 18.79 2.80
C ALA A 281 -21.76 19.04 3.25
N GLY A 282 -22.68 19.20 2.30
CA GLY A 282 -24.10 19.41 2.54
C GLY A 282 -24.64 20.72 1.96
N PRO A 283 -25.97 20.90 1.90
CA PRO A 283 -26.58 22.07 1.32
C PRO A 283 -26.13 23.41 1.93
N CYS A 284 -25.82 23.40 3.23
CA CYS A 284 -25.35 24.59 3.96
C CYS A 284 -23.84 24.79 3.94
N SER A 285 -23.08 23.93 3.28
CA SER A 285 -21.60 23.98 3.29
C SER A 285 -21.04 25.30 2.77
N ARG A 286 -21.66 25.91 1.77
CA ARG A 286 -21.25 27.24 1.27
C ARG A 286 -21.46 28.33 2.33
N THR A 287 -22.62 28.32 3.00
CA THR A 287 -22.91 29.30 4.06
C THR A 287 -21.89 29.22 5.19
N VAL A 288 -21.47 28.01 5.55
CA VAL A 288 -20.39 27.84 6.54
C VAL A 288 -19.10 28.46 6.04
N LEU A 289 -18.68 28.22 4.79
CA LEU A 289 -17.47 28.81 4.23
C LEU A 289 -17.56 30.33 4.14
N GLU A 290 -18.66 30.89 3.66
CA GLU A 290 -18.90 32.34 3.59
C GLU A 290 -18.76 33.00 4.98
N ALA A 291 -19.18 32.31 6.05
CA ALA A 291 -19.00 32.77 7.41
C ALA A 291 -17.57 32.64 7.94
N CYS A 292 -16.75 31.73 7.38
CA CYS A 292 -15.43 31.38 7.87
C CYS A 292 -14.27 32.03 7.09
N VAL A 293 -14.44 32.41 5.81
CA VAL A 293 -13.41 33.10 5.04
C VAL A 293 -13.39 34.61 5.33
N GLU A 294 -12.23 35.26 5.13
CA GLU A 294 -12.10 36.70 5.26
C GLU A 294 -12.87 37.45 4.17
N ASP A 295 -12.82 36.96 2.92
CA ASP A 295 -13.60 37.49 1.78
C ASP A 295 -14.69 36.51 1.35
N PRO A 296 -15.93 36.65 1.80
CA PRO A 296 -17.03 35.77 1.41
C PRO A 296 -17.32 35.76 -0.10
N ALA A 297 -16.95 36.81 -0.84
CA ALA A 297 -17.19 36.86 -2.27
C ALA A 297 -16.38 35.81 -3.04
N CYS A 298 -15.23 35.34 -2.51
CA CYS A 298 -14.38 34.37 -3.17
C CYS A 298 -15.02 32.97 -3.28
N VAL A 299 -15.95 32.63 -2.35
CA VAL A 299 -16.63 31.31 -2.31
C VAL A 299 -18.06 31.33 -2.84
N ASN A 300 -18.57 32.46 -3.29
CA ASN A 300 -19.90 32.55 -3.85
C ASN A 300 -20.06 31.72 -5.15
N ASN A 301 -21.31 31.38 -5.52
CA ASN A 301 -21.53 30.46 -6.66
C ASN A 301 -21.06 31.00 -8.01
N GLY A 302 -21.05 32.31 -8.21
CA GLY A 302 -20.59 32.93 -9.45
C GLY A 302 -19.07 32.87 -9.62
N ASN A 303 -18.35 33.13 -8.53
CA ASN A 303 -16.89 33.20 -8.54
C ASN A 303 -16.22 31.84 -8.33
N PHE A 304 -16.90 30.90 -7.65
CA PHE A 304 -16.35 29.61 -7.31
C PHE A 304 -17.17 28.44 -7.90
N PRO A 305 -17.01 28.17 -9.21
CA PRO A 305 -17.74 27.11 -9.89
C PRO A 305 -17.27 25.71 -9.47
N PHE A 306 -18.02 24.67 -9.80
CA PHE A 306 -17.65 23.27 -9.60
C PHE A 306 -16.26 22.98 -10.17
N MET A 307 -15.48 22.17 -9.45
CA MET A 307 -14.06 21.91 -9.73
C MET A 307 -13.17 23.17 -9.69
N GLY A 308 -13.64 24.27 -9.08
CA GLY A 308 -12.79 25.43 -8.77
C GLY A 308 -11.84 25.15 -7.63
N VAL A 309 -10.69 25.81 -7.67
CA VAL A 309 -9.68 25.83 -6.60
C VAL A 309 -9.28 27.28 -6.37
N ILE A 310 -9.22 27.70 -5.13
CA ILE A 310 -8.76 29.04 -4.72
C ILE A 310 -7.75 28.93 -3.59
N GLU A 311 -6.81 29.86 -3.58
CA GLU A 311 -6.01 30.21 -2.41
C GLU A 311 -6.68 31.40 -1.75
N THR A 312 -6.92 31.31 -0.45
CA THR A 312 -7.59 32.35 0.31
C THR A 312 -7.17 32.28 1.79
N VAL A 313 -7.81 33.06 2.62
CA VAL A 313 -7.55 33.14 4.05
C VAL A 313 -8.85 32.93 4.81
N LEU A 314 -8.85 32.00 5.77
CA LEU A 314 -9.92 31.91 6.76
C LEU A 314 -9.78 33.02 7.77
N LYS A 315 -10.88 33.34 8.50
CA LYS A 315 -10.82 34.21 9.67
C LYS A 315 -9.71 33.77 10.60
N ASN A 316 -9.21 34.68 11.43
CA ASN A 316 -7.99 34.51 12.25
C ASN A 316 -6.70 34.38 11.41
N HIS A 317 -6.71 34.89 10.18
CA HIS A 317 -5.55 34.93 9.28
C HIS A 317 -4.96 33.55 8.95
N ILE A 318 -5.77 32.50 8.89
CA ILE A 318 -5.33 31.14 8.55
C ILE A 318 -5.29 31.00 7.02
N PRO A 319 -4.09 30.83 6.39
CA PRO A 319 -4.00 30.63 4.96
C PRO A 319 -4.56 29.27 4.58
N CYS A 320 -5.28 29.18 3.46
CA CYS A 320 -5.87 27.93 3.02
C CYS A 320 -5.99 27.81 1.50
N HIS A 321 -6.01 26.57 1.04
CA HIS A 321 -6.54 26.18 -0.26
C HIS A 321 -7.95 25.64 -0.09
N ILE A 322 -8.87 26.06 -0.92
CA ILE A 322 -10.24 25.52 -0.94
C ILE A 322 -10.51 24.98 -2.34
N ALA A 323 -10.94 23.72 -2.43
CA ALA A 323 -11.42 23.12 -3.68
C ALA A 323 -12.91 22.81 -3.58
N ARG A 324 -13.69 23.21 -4.60
CA ARG A 324 -15.10 22.83 -4.70
C ARG A 324 -15.22 21.46 -5.37
N ILE A 325 -15.03 20.43 -4.58
CA ILE A 325 -15.10 19.02 -4.98
C ILE A 325 -15.99 18.25 -4.00
N SER A 326 -16.56 17.15 -4.46
CA SER A 326 -17.49 16.37 -3.65
C SER A 326 -17.22 14.88 -3.79
N PHE A 327 -17.04 14.21 -2.68
CA PHE A 327 -17.03 12.75 -2.62
C PHE A 327 -18.33 12.18 -2.03
N SER A 328 -18.96 12.91 -1.13
CA SER A 328 -20.26 12.55 -0.53
C SER A 328 -21.45 12.62 -1.50
N GLY A 329 -21.28 13.31 -2.63
CA GLY A 329 -22.36 13.56 -3.58
C GLY A 329 -23.16 14.82 -3.33
N GLU A 330 -22.94 15.49 -2.17
CA GLU A 330 -23.55 16.76 -1.83
C GLU A 330 -22.76 17.96 -2.38
N LEU A 331 -23.29 19.16 -2.26
CA LEU A 331 -22.46 20.36 -2.38
C LEU A 331 -21.35 20.28 -1.35
N ALA A 332 -20.10 20.24 -1.79
CA ALA A 332 -19.00 20.03 -0.87
C ALA A 332 -17.75 20.79 -1.29
N TYR A 333 -16.91 20.99 -0.30
CA TYR A 333 -15.61 21.64 -0.40
C TYR A 333 -14.59 20.86 0.44
N GLU A 334 -13.36 20.86 -0.02
CA GLU A 334 -12.22 20.45 0.79
C GLU A 334 -11.37 21.69 1.11
N VAL A 335 -11.16 21.92 2.40
CA VAL A 335 -10.38 23.03 2.95
C VAL A 335 -9.06 22.46 3.45
N TYR A 336 -7.94 22.91 2.88
CA TYR A 336 -6.62 22.51 3.31
C TYR A 336 -5.91 23.70 3.93
N VAL A 337 -5.43 23.52 5.15
CA VAL A 337 -4.64 24.51 5.91
C VAL A 337 -3.28 23.89 6.28
N PRO A 338 -2.22 24.68 6.50
CA PRO A 338 -1.00 24.15 7.07
C PRO A 338 -1.30 23.36 8.36
N SER A 339 -0.64 22.24 8.57
CA SER A 339 -0.98 21.25 9.61
C SER A 339 -1.18 21.83 10.98
N ASP A 340 -0.32 22.80 11.37
CA ASP A 340 -0.38 23.43 12.70
C ASP A 340 -1.65 24.25 12.93
N TYR A 341 -2.32 24.68 11.86
CA TYR A 341 -3.60 25.39 11.94
C TYR A 341 -4.82 24.45 11.89
N GLY A 342 -4.60 23.13 11.73
CA GLY A 342 -5.68 22.16 11.60
C GLY A 342 -6.76 22.29 12.68
N PRO A 343 -6.42 22.19 13.98
CA PRO A 343 -7.39 22.33 15.07
C PRO A 343 -8.12 23.67 15.05
N ALA A 344 -7.39 24.78 14.87
CA ALA A 344 -8.01 26.12 14.85
C ALA A 344 -8.95 26.31 13.65
N ALA A 345 -8.62 25.73 12.49
CA ALA A 345 -9.51 25.75 11.33
C ALA A 345 -10.75 24.88 11.55
N MET A 346 -10.61 23.72 12.20
CA MET A 346 -11.73 22.86 12.55
C MET A 346 -12.65 23.51 13.57
N ASP A 347 -12.10 24.15 14.62
CA ASP A 347 -12.87 24.94 15.61
C ASP A 347 -13.68 26.05 14.92
N LEU A 348 -13.06 26.77 13.99
CA LEU A 348 -13.74 27.84 13.25
C LEU A 348 -14.90 27.30 12.42
N LEU A 349 -14.69 26.22 11.67
CA LEU A 349 -15.71 25.61 10.83
C LEU A 349 -16.81 24.96 11.68
N TRP A 350 -16.45 24.29 12.78
CA TRP A 350 -17.40 23.65 13.67
C TRP A 350 -18.25 24.66 14.42
N GLY A 351 -17.64 25.74 14.92
CA GLY A 351 -18.37 26.81 15.60
C GLY A 351 -19.45 27.49 14.78
N VAL A 352 -19.36 27.42 13.44
CA VAL A 352 -20.44 27.88 12.54
C VAL A 352 -21.39 26.74 12.20
N SER A 353 -20.90 25.53 12.03
CA SER A 353 -21.71 24.38 11.57
C SER A 353 -22.64 23.83 12.64
N GLU A 354 -22.17 23.71 13.88
CA GLU A 354 -22.92 23.13 15.00
C GLU A 354 -24.23 23.91 15.31
N PRO A 355 -24.22 25.26 15.42
CA PRO A 355 -25.47 26.03 15.65
C PRO A 355 -26.46 25.93 14.49
N MET A 356 -26.00 25.56 13.28
CA MET A 356 -26.87 25.33 12.12
C MET A 356 -27.46 23.92 12.10
N GLY A 357 -27.26 23.11 13.14
CA GLY A 357 -27.63 21.70 13.20
C GLY A 357 -26.77 20.78 12.36
N GLY A 358 -25.52 21.16 12.13
CA GLY A 358 -24.52 20.34 11.45
C GLY A 358 -24.00 19.16 12.29
N CYS A 359 -23.24 18.29 11.69
CA CYS A 359 -22.61 17.16 12.36
C CYS A 359 -21.14 17.00 11.97
N LEU A 360 -20.39 16.32 12.84
CA LEU A 360 -19.18 15.64 12.45
C LEU A 360 -19.58 14.30 11.84
N TYR A 361 -18.88 13.86 10.82
CA TYR A 361 -19.11 12.53 10.23
C TYR A 361 -17.82 11.79 9.96
N GLY A 362 -17.88 10.48 10.15
CA GLY A 362 -16.74 9.59 9.99
C GLY A 362 -16.72 8.85 8.66
N LEU A 363 -15.78 7.89 8.57
CA LEU A 363 -15.59 7.07 7.36
C LEU A 363 -16.81 6.22 7.01
N GLU A 364 -17.58 5.76 8.00
CA GLU A 364 -18.76 4.92 7.74
C GLU A 364 -19.86 5.71 7.02
N ALA A 365 -20.20 6.89 7.53
CA ALA A 365 -21.15 7.78 6.87
C ALA A 365 -20.66 8.24 5.49
N LEU A 366 -19.36 8.56 5.37
CA LEU A 366 -18.75 8.89 4.09
C LEU A 366 -18.87 7.71 3.11
N GLY A 367 -18.64 6.48 3.60
CA GLY A 367 -18.81 5.23 2.84
C GLY A 367 -20.22 5.05 2.31
N ALA A 368 -21.24 5.26 3.13
CA ALA A 368 -22.64 5.20 2.72
C ALA A 368 -22.95 6.25 1.64
N MET A 369 -22.62 7.51 1.90
CA MET A 369 -22.92 8.64 0.99
C MET A 369 -22.24 8.50 -0.38
N ARG A 370 -20.98 8.03 -0.43
CA ARG A 370 -20.27 7.84 -1.70
C ARG A 370 -20.86 6.69 -2.53
N ILE A 371 -21.34 5.60 -1.86
CA ILE A 371 -22.03 4.48 -2.53
C ILE A 371 -23.30 4.97 -3.21
N GLU A 372 -24.13 5.74 -2.51
CA GLU A 372 -25.34 6.34 -3.06
C GLU A 372 -25.05 7.24 -4.27
N LYS A 373 -23.90 7.91 -4.28
CA LYS A 373 -23.44 8.72 -5.41
C LYS A 373 -22.83 7.89 -6.55
N GLY A 374 -22.37 6.67 -6.26
CA GLY A 374 -21.67 5.81 -7.19
C GLY A 374 -20.18 6.15 -7.35
N HIS A 375 -19.56 6.79 -6.35
CA HIS A 375 -18.12 7.01 -6.33
C HIS A 375 -17.37 5.77 -5.86
N VAL A 376 -16.32 5.40 -6.60
CA VAL A 376 -15.46 4.25 -6.27
C VAL A 376 -14.41 4.63 -5.22
N THR A 377 -13.95 3.62 -4.50
CA THR A 377 -12.84 3.74 -3.54
C THR A 377 -11.86 2.57 -3.72
N GLY A 378 -10.86 2.46 -2.84
CA GLY A 378 -9.95 1.34 -2.80
C GLY A 378 -10.62 -0.04 -2.65
N ALA A 379 -11.88 -0.10 -2.20
CA ALA A 379 -12.64 -1.35 -2.15
C ALA A 379 -12.98 -1.86 -3.55
N GLU A 380 -13.32 -0.97 -4.46
CA GLU A 380 -13.59 -1.28 -5.87
C GLU A 380 -12.32 -1.20 -6.72
N LEU A 381 -11.35 -0.35 -6.34
CA LEU A 381 -10.09 -0.14 -7.04
C LEU A 381 -8.95 -0.94 -6.39
N ASP A 382 -9.11 -2.24 -6.28
CA ASP A 382 -8.21 -3.15 -5.55
C ASP A 382 -6.96 -3.59 -6.35
N GLY A 383 -6.69 -2.95 -7.49
CA GLY A 383 -5.58 -3.25 -8.39
C GLY A 383 -5.83 -4.42 -9.34
N ARG A 384 -7.04 -4.97 -9.39
CA ARG A 384 -7.46 -6.06 -10.29
C ARG A 384 -8.51 -5.63 -11.30
N VAL A 385 -8.99 -4.40 -11.24
CA VAL A 385 -10.03 -3.86 -12.10
C VAL A 385 -9.46 -2.93 -13.17
N THR A 386 -10.12 -2.92 -14.32
CA THR A 386 -9.86 -1.93 -15.37
C THR A 386 -10.67 -0.66 -15.12
N ILE A 387 -10.32 0.39 -15.84
CA ILE A 387 -11.10 1.64 -15.79
C ILE A 387 -12.53 1.44 -16.35
N GLU A 388 -12.71 0.48 -17.26
CA GLU A 388 -13.99 0.06 -17.81
C GLU A 388 -14.84 -0.69 -16.79
N ASP A 389 -14.24 -1.65 -16.07
CA ASP A 389 -14.90 -2.43 -15.01
C ASP A 389 -15.44 -1.51 -13.90
N ALA A 390 -14.67 -0.45 -13.56
CA ALA A 390 -15.07 0.57 -12.60
C ALA A 390 -16.12 1.57 -13.12
N GLY A 391 -16.62 1.40 -14.35
CA GLY A 391 -17.59 2.32 -14.96
C GLY A 391 -17.01 3.68 -15.39
N LEU A 392 -15.70 3.84 -15.36
CA LEU A 392 -14.98 5.10 -15.60
C LEU A 392 -14.32 5.17 -16.98
N GLY A 393 -14.65 4.27 -17.90
CA GLY A 393 -14.05 4.17 -19.22
C GLY A 393 -14.06 5.46 -20.04
N ARG A 394 -15.04 6.36 -19.81
CA ARG A 394 -15.11 7.69 -20.45
C ARG A 394 -13.93 8.60 -20.08
N MET A 395 -13.23 8.33 -18.98
CA MET A 395 -12.08 9.09 -18.53
C MET A 395 -10.79 8.65 -19.21
N ALA A 396 -10.79 7.49 -19.87
CA ALA A 396 -9.65 7.00 -20.62
C ALA A 396 -9.54 7.71 -21.97
N SER A 397 -8.61 8.63 -22.11
CA SER A 397 -8.40 9.39 -23.34
C SER A 397 -8.03 8.48 -24.50
N THR A 398 -8.67 8.73 -25.65
CA THR A 398 -8.31 8.10 -26.94
C THR A 398 -7.36 8.97 -27.78
N LYS A 399 -7.06 10.20 -27.31
CA LYS A 399 -6.33 11.23 -28.06
C LYS A 399 -4.89 11.44 -27.60
N LYS A 400 -4.43 10.71 -26.59
CA LYS A 400 -3.07 10.80 -26.06
C LYS A 400 -2.57 9.44 -25.60
N SER A 401 -1.26 9.29 -25.52
CA SER A 401 -0.61 8.17 -24.82
C SER A 401 -0.51 8.48 -23.33
N TYR A 402 -0.63 7.44 -22.51
CA TYR A 402 -0.45 7.48 -21.08
C TYR A 402 -0.10 6.07 -20.60
N ILE A 403 0.38 5.94 -19.37
CA ILE A 403 0.73 4.64 -18.79
C ILE A 403 -0.48 3.71 -18.81
N GLY A 404 -0.27 2.46 -19.23
CA GLY A 404 -1.33 1.45 -19.34
C GLY A 404 -2.22 1.58 -20.58
N SER A 405 -2.10 2.65 -21.39
CA SER A 405 -2.98 2.90 -22.54
C SER A 405 -2.97 1.82 -23.62
N VAL A 406 -1.87 1.09 -23.72
CA VAL A 406 -1.70 -0.02 -24.68
C VAL A 406 -2.27 -1.32 -24.12
N LEU A 407 -1.77 -1.74 -22.95
CA LEU A 407 -2.08 -3.05 -22.40
C LEU A 407 -3.52 -3.15 -21.83
N ARG A 408 -4.18 -2.03 -21.49
CA ARG A 408 -5.60 -2.08 -21.13
C ARG A 408 -6.52 -2.59 -22.25
N LYS A 409 -6.02 -2.60 -23.51
CA LYS A 409 -6.77 -3.07 -24.68
C LYS A 409 -6.55 -4.56 -24.97
N ARG A 410 -5.88 -5.29 -24.12
CA ARG A 410 -5.69 -6.73 -24.27
C ARG A 410 -7.03 -7.46 -24.34
N PRO A 411 -7.16 -8.51 -25.15
CA PRO A 411 -8.42 -9.27 -25.26
C PRO A 411 -8.98 -9.75 -23.93
N GLU A 412 -8.12 -10.15 -23.01
CA GLU A 412 -8.52 -10.65 -21.67
C GLU A 412 -9.19 -9.58 -20.82
N LEU A 413 -8.79 -8.31 -20.98
CA LEU A 413 -9.35 -7.16 -20.25
C LEU A 413 -10.56 -6.53 -20.94
N THR A 414 -10.75 -6.78 -22.24
CA THR A 414 -11.83 -6.18 -23.05
C THR A 414 -12.92 -7.20 -23.45
N ARG A 415 -12.87 -8.41 -22.89
CA ARG A 415 -13.85 -9.47 -23.16
C ARG A 415 -15.26 -9.03 -22.80
N GLU A 416 -16.26 -9.53 -23.51
CA GLU A 416 -17.68 -9.21 -23.31
C GLU A 416 -18.19 -9.56 -21.90
N ALA A 417 -17.67 -10.65 -21.33
CA ALA A 417 -17.98 -11.13 -19.97
C ALA A 417 -17.13 -10.47 -18.87
N ALA A 418 -16.43 -9.35 -19.12
CA ALA A 418 -15.69 -8.65 -18.08
C ALA A 418 -16.66 -8.12 -17.00
N PRO A 419 -16.25 -8.15 -15.71
CA PRO A 419 -17.03 -7.57 -14.62
C PRO A 419 -17.36 -6.09 -14.89
N ARG A 420 -18.47 -5.62 -14.36
CA ARG A 420 -18.84 -4.21 -14.43
C ARG A 420 -19.41 -3.76 -13.10
N LEU A 421 -19.05 -2.55 -12.69
CA LEU A 421 -19.67 -1.91 -11.54
C LEU A 421 -21.15 -1.61 -11.86
N VAL A 422 -22.03 -2.05 -10.98
CA VAL A 422 -23.47 -1.80 -11.07
C VAL A 422 -23.98 -1.29 -9.73
N GLY A 423 -24.98 -0.41 -9.76
CA GLY A 423 -25.72 -0.01 -8.57
C GLY A 423 -26.92 -0.93 -8.36
N ILE A 424 -27.15 -1.35 -7.12
CA ILE A 424 -28.34 -2.09 -6.71
C ILE A 424 -29.14 -1.18 -5.79
N PHE A 425 -30.41 -0.97 -6.14
CA PHE A 425 -31.37 -0.28 -5.28
C PHE A 425 -32.13 -1.36 -4.50
N PRO A 426 -32.19 -1.29 -3.15
CA PRO A 426 -32.93 -2.22 -2.31
C PRO A 426 -34.44 -2.13 -2.50
#